data_2c3360948f456bb6b9c4717bb5dbe11f
#
_entry.id   2c3360948f456bb6b9c4717bb5dbe11f
#
_cell.length_a   1.000
_cell.length_b   1.000
_cell.length_c   1.000
_cell.angle_alpha   90.00
_cell.angle_beta   90.00
_cell.angle_gamma   90.00
#
_symmetry.space_group_name_H-M   'P 1'
#
loop_
_entity.id
_entity.type
_entity.pdbx_description
1 polymer ?
#
loop_
_entity_poly.entity_id
_entity_poly.type
_entity_poly.pdbx_seq_one_letter_code
_entity_poly.pdbx_strand_id
1 'polypeptide(L)'
;MNKKSMRKVVAVMAATMTSMFMVSSQVNASAATPASGKSCTKAQYGKVLKVKPASIQCTYDGKTKKYTWTRVAMTASTVAPIDITKLDKKGWPKKFIIGGVPAENATTMQTKWKGMVDLFKTELGVEVEFYSASSYAGVIEASISKKIDFVAWGAMSYIVAKLNGAKIEPIGLSKYVDGTTSYTSKLWTRTGSGITGIKDLKGKKVCLVSATSTSGGLVPTEGILNAGMTLKDMTTSFEGTHDNSMLGLSTNKCEASFACCVIIGESTLKDMKAADYKMVWESGAIPNGPFSLNSTLPASFKAAVKDIVLKKLNKEYFVQKGFNGCTDVVTCIIIEDSKTASVMEVKDSFYDYIRAMCEATKSSSCKA
;
A
#
# COMPACT_ATOMS: atom_id res chain seq x y z
N MET A 1 -61.78 -1.34 -49.51
CA MET A 1 -62.14 -0.49 -50.67
C MET A 1 -61.57 0.88 -50.50
N ASN A 2 -60.58 1.16 -51.30
CA ASN A 2 -60.43 2.32 -52.20
C ASN A 2 -60.26 3.67 -51.54
N LYS A 3 -59.15 4.19 -51.69
CA LYS A 3 -58.44 4.89 -52.78
C LYS A 3 -58.50 6.43 -52.64
N LYS A 4 -57.32 7.00 -52.69
CA LYS A 4 -56.92 8.21 -53.42
C LYS A 4 -57.23 9.56 -52.74
N SER A 5 -56.29 10.30 -52.48
CA SER A 5 -55.37 11.07 -53.34
C SER A 5 -55.65 12.57 -53.31
N MET A 6 -54.62 13.28 -53.18
CA MET A 6 -54.21 14.55 -53.83
C MET A 6 -53.99 15.79 -52.92
N ARG A 7 -52.73 16.08 -52.82
CA ARG A 7 -52.07 17.36 -53.09
C ARG A 7 -52.92 18.64 -53.03
N LYS A 8 -52.51 19.58 -52.22
CA LYS A 8 -52.21 20.94 -52.73
C LYS A 8 -51.29 21.71 -51.85
N VAL A 9 -50.29 22.25 -52.47
CA VAL A 9 -49.28 23.19 -52.13
C VAL A 9 -49.88 24.57 -51.90
N VAL A 10 -49.53 25.33 -50.90
CA VAL A 10 -49.33 26.80 -51.00
C VAL A 10 -48.22 27.20 -50.01
N ALA A 11 -47.36 28.05 -50.49
CA ALA A 11 -46.10 28.51 -50.00
C ALA A 11 -46.18 29.73 -49.10
N VAL A 12 -45.05 29.92 -48.38
CA VAL A 12 -44.38 31.22 -48.05
C VAL A 12 -44.94 32.03 -46.88
N MET A 13 -44.22 32.09 -45.77
CA MET A 13 -43.55 33.32 -45.38
C MET A 13 -42.42 33.00 -44.37
N ALA A 14 -41.26 33.45 -44.72
CA ALA A 14 -40.06 33.44 -43.91
C ALA A 14 -40.21 34.46 -42.76
N ALA A 15 -39.89 33.97 -41.54
CA ALA A 15 -39.50 34.83 -40.44
C ALA A 15 -38.18 34.31 -39.88
N THR A 16 -37.11 34.93 -40.25
CA THR A 16 -35.78 34.76 -39.71
C THR A 16 -35.76 35.17 -38.24
N MET A 17 -35.71 34.15 -37.33
CA MET A 17 -35.23 34.35 -35.98
C MET A 17 -33.87 33.70 -35.89
N THR A 18 -32.85 34.54 -35.91
CA THR A 18 -31.45 34.22 -35.64
C THR A 18 -31.32 33.91 -34.14
N SER A 19 -31.54 32.67 -33.75
CA SER A 19 -31.14 32.21 -32.42
C SER A 19 -29.63 31.93 -32.46
N MET A 20 -28.89 32.89 -31.87
CA MET A 20 -27.50 32.77 -31.56
C MET A 20 -27.31 31.61 -30.56
N PHE A 21 -26.99 30.43 -31.06
CA PHE A 21 -26.43 29.33 -30.25
C PHE A 21 -25.04 29.77 -29.83
N MET A 22 -24.91 30.30 -28.58
CA MET A 22 -23.61 30.31 -27.90
C MET A 22 -23.21 28.83 -27.67
N VAL A 23 -22.42 28.32 -28.57
CA VAL A 23 -21.61 27.12 -28.32
C VAL A 23 -20.58 27.54 -27.30
N SER A 24 -20.86 27.28 -26.03
CA SER A 24 -19.81 27.28 -25.02
C SER A 24 -18.88 26.14 -25.38
N SER A 25 -17.79 26.49 -26.08
CA SER A 25 -16.64 25.62 -26.21
C SER A 25 -16.11 25.37 -24.79
N GLN A 26 -16.52 24.25 -24.19
CA GLN A 26 -15.78 23.69 -23.09
C GLN A 26 -14.39 23.37 -23.66
N VAL A 27 -13.46 24.24 -23.38
CA VAL A 27 -12.04 23.97 -23.52
C VAL A 27 -11.77 22.86 -22.51
N ASN A 28 -11.84 21.60 -22.98
CA ASN A 28 -11.22 20.50 -22.27
C ASN A 28 -9.75 20.84 -22.17
N ALA A 29 -9.35 21.41 -21.04
CA ALA A 29 -7.96 21.56 -20.71
C ALA A 29 -7.38 20.15 -20.73
N SER A 30 -6.74 19.78 -21.82
CA SER A 30 -5.96 18.57 -21.93
C SER A 30 -4.97 18.63 -20.76
N ALA A 31 -5.18 17.77 -19.75
CA ALA A 31 -4.29 17.70 -18.62
C ALA A 31 -2.89 17.46 -19.16
N ALA A 32 -2.00 18.44 -19.02
CA ALA A 32 -0.64 18.36 -19.53
C ALA A 32 -0.01 17.06 -19.03
N THR A 33 0.56 16.30 -19.95
CA THR A 33 1.25 15.03 -19.60
C THR A 33 2.27 15.32 -18.50
N PRO A 34 2.19 14.64 -17.34
CA PRO A 34 3.15 14.84 -16.28
C PRO A 34 4.58 14.66 -16.77
N ALA A 35 5.49 15.56 -16.38
CA ALA A 35 6.90 15.50 -16.74
C ALA A 35 7.76 15.57 -15.48
N SER A 36 8.96 14.99 -15.54
CA SER A 36 9.93 15.07 -14.45
C SER A 36 10.24 16.52 -14.09
N GLY A 37 10.33 16.84 -12.80
CA GLY A 37 10.55 18.20 -12.27
C GLY A 37 9.28 19.04 -12.13
N LYS A 38 8.12 18.59 -12.62
CA LYS A 38 6.84 19.27 -12.44
C LYS A 38 6.17 18.84 -11.14
N SER A 39 5.35 19.74 -10.56
CA SER A 39 4.59 19.44 -9.35
C SER A 39 3.58 18.34 -9.60
N CYS A 40 3.37 17.50 -8.58
CA CYS A 40 2.25 16.57 -8.49
C CYS A 40 1.45 16.85 -7.22
N THR A 41 0.31 16.21 -7.06
CA THR A 41 -0.55 16.40 -5.89
C THR A 41 -0.27 15.34 -4.82
N LYS A 42 -0.66 15.61 -3.57
CA LYS A 42 -0.64 14.62 -2.49
C LYS A 42 -1.40 13.35 -2.87
N ALA A 43 -2.52 13.46 -3.56
CA ALA A 43 -3.31 12.33 -4.06
C ALA A 43 -2.60 11.51 -5.15
N GLN A 44 -1.55 12.05 -5.78
CA GLN A 44 -0.73 11.36 -6.78
C GLN A 44 0.56 10.79 -6.18
N TYR A 45 0.82 11.02 -4.89
CA TYR A 45 2.02 10.49 -4.24
C TYR A 45 2.14 8.98 -4.42
N GLY A 46 3.34 8.52 -4.74
CA GLY A 46 3.60 7.10 -5.04
C GLY A 46 3.16 6.63 -6.43
N LYS A 47 2.28 7.36 -7.14
CA LYS A 47 1.83 7.00 -8.48
C LYS A 47 2.99 7.02 -9.46
N VAL A 48 3.15 5.94 -10.22
CA VAL A 48 4.15 5.82 -11.30
C VAL A 48 3.46 5.98 -12.64
N LEU A 49 4.00 6.84 -13.49
CA LEU A 49 3.51 7.04 -14.86
C LEU A 49 4.60 6.66 -15.85
N LYS A 50 4.21 5.87 -16.85
CA LYS A 50 5.08 5.53 -17.98
C LYS A 50 5.05 6.70 -18.98
N VAL A 51 6.09 7.52 -18.99
CA VAL A 51 6.31 8.59 -19.98
C VAL A 51 7.60 8.33 -20.72
N LYS A 52 7.50 8.07 -22.03
CA LYS A 52 8.71 7.80 -22.83
C LYS A 52 9.68 9.00 -22.76
N PRO A 53 10.98 8.79 -22.59
CA PRO A 53 11.69 7.49 -22.57
C PRO A 53 11.85 6.86 -21.19
N ALA A 54 11.20 7.36 -20.13
CA ALA A 54 11.37 6.89 -18.74
C ALA A 54 10.01 6.79 -18.04
N SER A 55 9.98 6.21 -16.84
CA SER A 55 8.86 6.35 -15.92
C SER A 55 9.13 7.48 -14.94
N ILE A 56 8.07 8.14 -14.47
CA ILE A 56 8.14 9.16 -13.43
C ILE A 56 7.24 8.75 -12.27
N GLN A 57 7.64 9.07 -11.06
CA GLN A 57 6.88 8.83 -9.84
C GLN A 57 6.65 10.15 -9.11
N CYS A 58 5.46 10.35 -8.56
CA CYS A 58 5.20 11.46 -7.68
C CYS A 58 5.84 11.21 -6.31
N THR A 59 6.86 11.98 -5.96
CA THR A 59 7.60 11.88 -4.70
C THR A 59 7.39 13.15 -3.86
N TYR A 60 7.57 13.01 -2.55
CA TYR A 60 7.53 14.12 -1.60
C TYR A 60 8.93 14.42 -1.10
N ASP A 61 9.32 15.69 -1.10
CA ASP A 61 10.57 16.17 -0.52
C ASP A 61 10.27 16.76 0.87
N GLY A 62 10.74 16.10 1.91
CA GLY A 62 10.53 16.50 3.31
C GLY A 62 11.17 17.84 3.67
N LYS A 63 12.23 18.25 2.97
CA LYS A 63 12.90 19.54 3.20
C LYS A 63 12.12 20.70 2.59
N THR A 64 11.73 20.55 1.34
CA THR A 64 11.00 21.62 0.61
C THR A 64 9.49 21.55 0.80
N LYS A 65 8.96 20.49 1.44
CA LYS A 65 7.53 20.24 1.65
C LYS A 65 6.73 20.19 0.34
N LYS A 66 7.35 19.76 -0.77
CA LYS A 66 6.74 19.74 -2.11
C LYS A 66 6.58 18.33 -2.66
N TYR A 67 5.51 18.14 -3.44
CA TYR A 67 5.31 16.95 -4.26
C TYR A 67 5.79 17.23 -5.68
N THR A 68 6.63 16.35 -6.22
CA THR A 68 7.24 16.54 -7.54
C THR A 68 7.31 15.23 -8.30
N TRP A 69 7.02 15.25 -9.61
CA TRP A 69 7.28 14.12 -10.49
C TRP A 69 8.77 13.97 -10.67
N THR A 70 9.35 12.91 -10.13
CA THR A 70 10.77 12.56 -10.28
C THR A 70 10.93 11.40 -11.23
N ARG A 71 11.97 11.44 -12.05
CA ARG A 71 12.32 10.26 -12.86
C ARG A 71 12.56 9.08 -11.93
N VAL A 72 11.78 8.05 -12.12
CA VAL A 72 12.14 6.74 -11.60
C VAL A 72 13.09 6.17 -12.64
N ALA A 73 14.33 5.99 -12.26
CA ALA A 73 15.18 5.10 -13.03
C ALA A 73 14.47 3.73 -12.97
N MET A 74 13.79 3.37 -14.05
CA MET A 74 13.44 1.97 -14.29
C MET A 74 14.73 1.27 -14.70
N THR A 75 15.66 1.24 -13.80
CA THR A 75 16.68 0.23 -13.82
C THR A 75 15.96 -1.03 -13.30
N ALA A 76 15.42 -1.83 -14.18
CA ALA A 76 15.76 -3.23 -14.02
C ALA A 76 17.22 -3.19 -13.62
N SER A 77 17.57 -3.61 -12.41
CA SER A 77 18.94 -3.53 -11.93
C SER A 77 19.82 -4.06 -13.04
N THR A 78 20.51 -3.16 -13.77
CA THR A 78 21.44 -3.53 -14.86
C THR A 78 22.68 -4.19 -14.27
N VAL A 79 22.77 -4.24 -12.95
CA VAL A 79 23.76 -5.05 -12.24
C VAL A 79 23.43 -6.51 -12.50
N ALA A 80 24.36 -7.20 -13.15
CA ALA A 80 24.28 -8.64 -13.37
C ALA A 80 23.90 -9.35 -12.04
N PRO A 81 23.10 -10.43 -12.09
CA PRO A 81 22.80 -11.20 -10.89
C PRO A 81 24.08 -11.57 -10.15
N ILE A 82 24.08 -11.40 -8.85
CA ILE A 82 25.21 -11.83 -8.03
C ILE A 82 25.24 -13.37 -8.06
N ASP A 83 26.37 -13.94 -8.42
CA ASP A 83 26.59 -15.36 -8.24
C ASP A 83 26.87 -15.64 -6.74
N ILE A 84 25.80 -15.98 -6.04
CA ILE A 84 25.82 -16.19 -4.59
C ILE A 84 26.76 -17.35 -4.21
N THR A 85 27.01 -18.29 -5.12
CA THR A 85 27.93 -19.42 -4.88
C THR A 85 29.39 -18.96 -4.76
N LYS A 86 29.72 -17.82 -5.37
CA LYS A 86 31.07 -17.23 -5.35
C LYS A 86 31.28 -16.20 -4.24
N LEU A 87 30.23 -15.89 -3.46
CA LEU A 87 30.41 -14.97 -2.34
C LEU A 87 31.15 -15.62 -1.17
N ASP A 88 31.99 -14.80 -0.51
CA ASP A 88 32.56 -15.20 0.76
C ASP A 88 31.43 -15.29 1.80
N LYS A 89 31.16 -16.51 2.27
CA LYS A 89 30.14 -16.82 3.27
C LYS A 89 30.65 -16.76 4.70
N LYS A 90 31.89 -16.30 4.93
CA LYS A 90 32.43 -16.14 6.26
C LYS A 90 31.57 -15.16 7.08
N GLY A 91 31.15 -15.60 8.25
CA GLY A 91 30.31 -14.81 9.16
C GLY A 91 28.83 -14.74 8.77
N TRP A 92 28.38 -15.46 7.72
CA TRP A 92 26.96 -15.56 7.42
C TRP A 92 26.19 -16.18 8.59
N PRO A 93 24.96 -15.70 8.87
CA PRO A 93 24.15 -16.29 9.92
C PRO A 93 23.82 -17.74 9.57
N LYS A 94 23.85 -18.62 10.57
CA LYS A 94 23.35 -20.01 10.39
C LYS A 94 21.85 -20.05 10.19
N LYS A 95 21.15 -19.11 10.79
CA LYS A 95 19.70 -18.94 10.73
C LYS A 95 19.37 -17.49 10.33
N PHE A 96 18.51 -17.31 9.33
CA PHE A 96 18.00 -16.03 8.86
C PHE A 96 16.55 -15.89 9.30
N ILE A 97 16.24 -14.94 10.16
CA ILE A 97 14.92 -14.75 10.75
C ILE A 97 14.20 -13.67 9.98
N ILE A 98 13.08 -14.03 9.35
CA ILE A 98 12.27 -13.15 8.52
C ILE A 98 10.88 -12.96 9.12
N GLY A 99 10.25 -11.82 8.91
CA GLY A 99 8.90 -11.57 9.40
C GLY A 99 8.30 -10.29 8.86
N GLY A 100 7.12 -9.95 9.34
CA GLY A 100 6.42 -8.73 8.94
C GLY A 100 5.46 -8.26 10.01
N VAL A 101 4.96 -7.03 9.86
CA VAL A 101 3.90 -6.54 10.74
C VAL A 101 2.64 -7.39 10.56
N PRO A 102 1.93 -7.74 11.65
CA PRO A 102 0.75 -8.61 11.56
C PRO A 102 -0.46 -7.86 10.97
N ALA A 103 -0.47 -7.72 9.64
CA ALA A 103 -1.60 -7.12 8.94
C ALA A 103 -2.85 -8.00 8.99
N GLU A 104 -2.66 -9.33 9.05
CA GLU A 104 -3.67 -10.37 9.11
C GLU A 104 -3.43 -11.28 10.33
N ASN A 105 -4.30 -12.29 10.52
CA ASN A 105 -4.08 -13.27 11.58
C ASN A 105 -2.82 -14.13 11.35
N ALA A 106 -2.28 -14.69 12.44
CA ALA A 106 -1.00 -15.42 12.43
C ALA A 106 -0.97 -16.61 11.47
N THR A 107 -2.05 -17.39 11.37
CA THR A 107 -2.12 -18.58 10.49
C THR A 107 -2.06 -18.17 9.02
N THR A 108 -2.81 -17.13 8.64
CA THR A 108 -2.79 -16.57 7.28
C THR A 108 -1.41 -16.03 6.93
N MET A 109 -0.80 -15.27 7.84
CA MET A 109 0.56 -14.76 7.67
C MET A 109 1.56 -15.90 7.45
N GLN A 110 1.56 -16.93 8.29
CA GLN A 110 2.46 -18.07 8.17
C GLN A 110 2.32 -18.79 6.82
N THR A 111 1.09 -18.99 6.37
CA THR A 111 0.81 -19.64 5.07
C THR A 111 1.33 -18.80 3.90
N LYS A 112 1.05 -17.50 3.90
CA LYS A 112 1.47 -16.59 2.81
C LYS A 112 2.99 -16.40 2.76
N TRP A 113 3.67 -16.44 3.91
CA TRP A 113 5.12 -16.26 4.00
C TRP A 113 5.94 -17.51 3.67
N LYS A 114 5.27 -18.68 3.58
CA LYS A 114 5.97 -19.94 3.26
C LYS A 114 6.81 -19.83 1.98
N GLY A 115 6.27 -19.23 0.93
CA GLY A 115 7.00 -19.05 -0.33
C GLY A 115 8.26 -18.19 -0.19
N MET A 116 8.23 -17.17 0.66
CA MET A 116 9.41 -16.35 0.96
C MET A 116 10.45 -17.09 1.79
N VAL A 117 10.00 -17.91 2.76
CA VAL A 117 10.90 -18.83 3.50
C VAL A 117 11.60 -19.78 2.54
N ASP A 118 10.84 -20.42 1.65
CA ASP A 118 11.37 -21.35 0.65
C ASP A 118 12.35 -20.66 -0.32
N LEU A 119 12.03 -19.45 -0.76
CA LEU A 119 12.91 -18.62 -1.61
C LEU A 119 14.27 -18.39 -0.92
N PHE A 120 14.28 -17.82 0.26
CA PHE A 120 15.53 -17.50 0.94
C PHE A 120 16.31 -18.75 1.33
N LYS A 121 15.65 -19.80 1.77
CA LYS A 121 16.28 -21.10 2.08
C LYS A 121 16.99 -21.67 0.85
N THR A 122 16.31 -21.69 -0.29
CA THR A 122 16.84 -22.22 -1.55
C THR A 122 18.03 -21.40 -2.06
N GLU A 123 17.92 -20.07 -2.02
CA GLU A 123 18.89 -19.19 -2.65
C GLU A 123 20.11 -18.90 -1.78
N LEU A 124 19.95 -18.81 -0.47
CA LEU A 124 21.04 -18.50 0.46
C LEU A 124 21.76 -19.76 0.96
N GLY A 125 21.04 -20.89 1.04
CA GLY A 125 21.57 -22.12 1.61
C GLY A 125 21.78 -22.05 3.13
N VAL A 126 20.97 -21.23 3.83
CA VAL A 126 20.95 -21.12 5.30
C VAL A 126 19.59 -21.54 5.84
N GLU A 127 19.50 -21.84 7.14
CA GLU A 127 18.20 -22.03 7.78
C GLU A 127 17.40 -20.72 7.74
N VAL A 128 16.09 -20.80 7.44
CA VAL A 128 15.20 -19.63 7.42
C VAL A 128 14.00 -19.91 8.29
N GLU A 129 13.69 -18.97 9.20
CA GLU A 129 12.57 -19.08 10.13
C GLU A 129 11.66 -17.86 9.99
N PHE A 130 10.34 -18.10 9.96
CA PHE A 130 9.35 -17.04 10.01
C PHE A 130 9.03 -16.68 11.46
N TYR A 131 9.31 -15.44 11.82
CA TYR A 131 8.96 -14.86 13.12
C TYR A 131 7.51 -14.36 13.11
N SER A 132 6.64 -15.06 13.82
CA SER A 132 5.24 -14.66 13.98
C SER A 132 5.09 -13.72 15.18
N ALA A 133 4.94 -12.43 14.93
CA ALA A 133 4.66 -11.45 15.98
C ALA A 133 3.15 -11.34 16.26
N SER A 134 2.80 -11.10 17.52
CA SER A 134 1.41 -10.89 17.95
C SER A 134 0.93 -9.44 17.75
N SER A 135 1.85 -8.49 17.51
CA SER A 135 1.52 -7.07 17.37
C SER A 135 2.57 -6.30 16.54
N TYR A 136 2.18 -5.14 16.02
CA TYR A 136 3.10 -4.20 15.36
C TYR A 136 4.24 -3.77 16.28
N ALA A 137 3.95 -3.50 17.56
CA ALA A 137 4.96 -3.16 18.56
C ALA A 137 5.96 -4.31 18.75
N GLY A 138 5.48 -5.56 18.79
CA GLY A 138 6.34 -6.74 18.91
C GLY A 138 7.35 -6.89 17.78
N VAL A 139 6.97 -6.55 16.53
CA VAL A 139 7.91 -6.53 15.39
C VAL A 139 8.96 -5.42 15.55
N ILE A 140 8.51 -4.23 15.99
CA ILE A 140 9.39 -3.09 16.22
C ILE A 140 10.44 -3.45 17.30
N GLU A 141 10.02 -4.00 18.43
CA GLU A 141 10.91 -4.42 19.52
C GLU A 141 11.85 -5.55 19.11
N ALA A 142 11.34 -6.55 18.37
CA ALA A 142 12.17 -7.63 17.85
C ALA A 142 13.25 -7.12 16.88
N SER A 143 12.93 -6.09 16.10
CA SER A 143 13.89 -5.44 15.20
C SER A 143 14.94 -4.62 15.95
N ILE A 144 14.54 -3.85 16.98
CA ILE A 144 15.45 -3.09 17.83
C ILE A 144 16.42 -4.03 18.54
N SER A 145 15.92 -5.14 19.09
CA SER A 145 16.70 -6.17 19.79
C SER A 145 17.43 -7.14 18.85
N LYS A 146 17.39 -6.93 17.53
CA LYS A 146 18.03 -7.76 16.49
C LYS A 146 17.59 -9.22 16.50
N LYS A 147 16.36 -9.51 16.95
CA LYS A 147 15.75 -10.84 16.91
C LYS A 147 15.14 -11.19 15.55
N ILE A 148 15.02 -10.21 14.67
CA ILE A 148 14.53 -10.33 13.31
C ILE A 148 15.56 -9.70 12.37
N ASP A 149 15.90 -10.39 11.29
CA ASP A 149 16.91 -9.98 10.33
C ASP A 149 16.33 -9.28 9.10
N PHE A 150 15.16 -9.73 8.65
CA PHE A 150 14.43 -9.19 7.50
C PHE A 150 12.98 -8.94 7.87
N VAL A 151 12.50 -7.75 7.56
CA VAL A 151 11.13 -7.36 7.93
C VAL A 151 10.41 -6.71 6.75
N ALA A 152 9.16 -7.17 6.51
CA ALA A 152 8.18 -6.42 5.71
C ALA A 152 7.39 -5.49 6.62
N TRP A 153 7.47 -4.21 6.36
CA TRP A 153 6.91 -3.16 7.20
C TRP A 153 5.65 -2.53 6.61
N GLY A 154 4.83 -1.92 7.47
CA GLY A 154 4.08 -0.74 7.09
C GLY A 154 5.00 0.48 7.11
N ALA A 155 4.73 1.50 6.28
CA ALA A 155 5.62 2.66 6.19
C ALA A 155 5.81 3.39 7.53
N MET A 156 4.73 3.51 8.34
CA MET A 156 4.81 4.11 9.67
C MET A 156 5.60 3.25 10.65
N SER A 157 5.33 1.95 10.75
CA SER A 157 6.04 1.06 11.68
C SER A 157 7.53 0.99 11.37
N TYR A 158 7.93 1.08 10.08
CA TYR A 158 9.32 1.25 9.68
C TYR A 158 9.95 2.52 10.27
N ILE A 159 9.27 3.66 10.12
CA ILE A 159 9.76 4.94 10.66
C ILE A 159 9.87 4.88 12.18
N VAL A 160 8.84 4.33 12.85
CA VAL A 160 8.85 4.18 14.33
C VAL A 160 10.01 3.27 14.77
N ALA A 161 10.26 2.15 14.10
CA ALA A 161 11.39 1.27 14.42
C ALA A 161 12.73 2.02 14.30
N LYS A 162 12.92 2.80 13.23
CA LYS A 162 14.15 3.61 13.06
C LYS A 162 14.32 4.69 14.12
N LEU A 163 13.25 5.43 14.44
CA LEU A 163 13.26 6.46 15.47
C LEU A 163 13.65 5.86 16.84
N ASN A 164 13.21 4.64 17.11
CA ASN A 164 13.53 3.92 18.35
C ASN A 164 14.82 3.09 18.27
N GLY A 165 15.71 3.38 17.31
CA GLY A 165 17.08 2.87 17.27
C GLY A 165 17.28 1.53 16.57
N ALA A 166 16.26 0.96 15.90
CA ALA A 166 16.44 -0.24 15.10
C ALA A 166 17.51 -0.02 14.03
N LYS A 167 18.47 -0.92 13.97
CA LYS A 167 19.58 -0.91 12.99
C LYS A 167 19.12 -1.59 11.70
N ILE A 168 18.30 -0.91 10.91
CA ILE A 168 17.70 -1.43 9.69
C ILE A 168 17.94 -0.51 8.50
N GLU A 169 18.06 -1.11 7.31
CA GLU A 169 18.18 -0.42 6.03
C GLU A 169 17.09 -0.93 5.08
N PRO A 170 16.38 -0.06 4.35
CA PRO A 170 15.38 -0.47 3.39
C PRO A 170 16.07 -0.98 2.13
N ILE A 171 15.56 -2.06 1.55
CA ILE A 171 16.14 -2.66 0.34
C ILE A 171 15.18 -2.68 -0.84
N GLY A 172 13.88 -2.64 -0.60
CA GLY A 172 12.88 -2.65 -1.65
C GLY A 172 11.47 -2.48 -1.08
N LEU A 173 10.49 -2.35 -1.96
CA LEU A 173 9.07 -2.34 -1.64
C LEU A 173 8.28 -3.08 -2.73
N SER A 174 7.09 -3.57 -2.38
CA SER A 174 6.19 -4.26 -3.30
C SER A 174 5.77 -3.36 -4.46
N LYS A 175 5.84 -3.92 -5.67
CA LYS A 175 5.30 -3.34 -6.89
C LYS A 175 4.16 -4.21 -7.38
N TYR A 176 2.99 -3.61 -7.58
CA TYR A 176 1.79 -4.31 -8.01
C TYR A 176 1.77 -4.59 -9.52
N VAL A 177 0.88 -5.48 -9.95
CA VAL A 177 0.72 -5.87 -11.38
C VAL A 177 0.36 -4.68 -12.29
N ASP A 178 -0.31 -3.66 -11.76
CA ASP A 178 -0.62 -2.41 -12.47
C ASP A 178 0.56 -1.42 -12.49
N GLY A 179 1.69 -1.79 -11.88
CA GLY A 179 2.90 -0.99 -11.79
C GLY A 179 2.90 0.02 -10.66
N THR A 180 1.85 0.11 -9.85
CA THR A 180 1.80 0.99 -8.68
C THR A 180 2.62 0.43 -7.51
N THR A 181 3.00 1.32 -6.58
CA THR A 181 3.77 1.02 -5.37
C THR A 181 3.12 1.64 -4.14
N SER A 182 1.82 1.80 -4.23
CA SER A 182 1.03 2.47 -3.20
C SER A 182 -0.35 1.83 -3.07
N TYR A 183 -0.95 2.02 -1.92
CA TYR A 183 -2.29 1.58 -1.56
C TYR A 183 -3.05 2.70 -0.85
N THR A 184 -4.23 2.43 -0.30
CA THR A 184 -5.07 3.43 0.38
C THR A 184 -5.58 2.92 1.72
N SER A 185 -5.87 3.82 2.64
CA SER A 185 -6.67 3.56 3.83
C SER A 185 -8.15 3.72 3.48
N LYS A 186 -9.01 2.87 4.04
CA LYS A 186 -10.43 2.86 3.77
C LYS A 186 -11.22 2.91 5.07
N LEU A 187 -12.28 3.71 5.07
CA LEU A 187 -13.29 3.73 6.14
C LEU A 187 -14.50 2.92 5.71
N TRP A 188 -14.81 1.90 6.49
CA TRP A 188 -15.93 0.99 6.28
C TRP A 188 -17.01 1.21 7.33
N THR A 189 -18.24 0.98 6.93
CA THR A 189 -19.41 0.99 7.83
C THR A 189 -20.45 0.00 7.34
N ARG A 190 -21.42 -0.34 8.19
CA ARG A 190 -22.57 -1.16 7.77
C ARG A 190 -23.46 -0.37 6.82
N THR A 191 -24.03 -1.05 5.85
CA THR A 191 -25.06 -0.51 4.97
C THR A 191 -26.24 -0.04 5.84
N GLY A 192 -26.77 1.15 5.59
CA GLY A 192 -27.85 1.73 6.39
C GLY A 192 -27.45 2.39 7.72
N SER A 193 -26.17 2.44 8.09
CA SER A 193 -25.70 3.04 9.35
C SER A 193 -25.89 4.57 9.46
N GLY A 194 -26.18 5.27 8.37
CA GLY A 194 -26.21 6.73 8.33
C GLY A 194 -24.83 7.39 8.22
N ILE A 195 -23.72 6.65 8.41
CA ILE A 195 -22.37 7.17 8.25
C ILE A 195 -22.03 7.24 6.77
N THR A 196 -21.67 8.43 6.28
CA THR A 196 -21.36 8.72 4.87
C THR A 196 -19.91 9.17 4.66
N GLY A 197 -19.17 9.46 5.75
CA GLY A 197 -17.78 9.87 5.69
C GLY A 197 -17.17 10.13 7.06
N ILE A 198 -15.94 10.64 7.08
CA ILE A 198 -15.19 10.89 8.33
C ILE A 198 -15.93 11.86 9.26
N LYS A 199 -16.61 12.88 8.73
CA LYS A 199 -17.29 13.89 9.56
C LYS A 199 -18.41 13.29 10.44
N ASP A 200 -18.98 12.15 10.05
CA ASP A 200 -20.05 11.49 10.77
C ASP A 200 -19.53 10.61 11.95
N LEU A 201 -18.20 10.56 12.14
CA LEU A 201 -17.58 9.75 13.19
C LEU A 201 -17.65 10.38 14.58
N LYS A 202 -18.08 11.65 14.71
CA LYS A 202 -18.20 12.30 16.01
C LYS A 202 -19.16 11.55 16.92
N GLY A 203 -18.71 11.18 18.13
CA GLY A 203 -19.47 10.40 19.09
C GLY A 203 -19.62 8.90 18.78
N LYS A 204 -19.05 8.42 17.66
CA LYS A 204 -19.15 7.02 17.22
C LYS A 204 -18.07 6.13 17.83
N LYS A 205 -18.36 4.83 17.87
CA LYS A 205 -17.35 3.80 18.18
C LYS A 205 -16.60 3.44 16.87
N VAL A 206 -15.29 3.63 16.86
CA VAL A 206 -14.46 3.45 15.68
C VAL A 206 -13.34 2.44 15.94
N CYS A 207 -13.28 1.39 15.14
CA CYS A 207 -12.20 0.43 15.15
C CYS A 207 -11.02 0.90 14.29
N LEU A 208 -9.84 0.82 14.86
CA LEU A 208 -8.54 1.07 14.23
C LEU A 208 -7.69 -0.20 14.30
N VAL A 209 -6.60 -0.26 13.56
CA VAL A 209 -5.72 -1.44 13.54
C VAL A 209 -4.68 -1.38 14.66
N SER A 210 -3.78 -0.42 14.58
CA SER A 210 -2.70 -0.20 15.54
C SER A 210 -2.24 1.25 15.47
N ALA A 211 -1.79 1.80 16.58
CA ALA A 211 -1.23 3.15 16.64
C ALA A 211 0.01 3.31 15.73
N THR A 212 0.71 2.22 15.40
CA THR A 212 1.87 2.19 14.50
C THR A 212 1.56 1.64 13.11
N SER A 213 0.29 1.36 12.80
CA SER A 213 -0.14 1.03 11.43
C SER A 213 -0.26 2.31 10.59
N THR A 214 0.21 2.27 9.34
CA THR A 214 0.09 3.40 8.43
C THR A 214 -1.37 3.64 8.06
N SER A 215 -2.02 2.66 7.44
CA SER A 215 -3.39 2.78 6.93
C SER A 215 -4.48 2.52 7.98
N GLY A 216 -4.14 1.87 9.08
CA GLY A 216 -5.08 1.59 10.16
C GLY A 216 -4.88 2.45 11.42
N GLY A 217 -3.98 3.42 11.37
CA GLY A 217 -3.68 4.32 12.51
C GLY A 217 -3.32 5.73 12.07
N LEU A 218 -2.15 5.93 11.47
CA LEU A 218 -1.62 7.26 11.12
C LEU A 218 -2.50 8.01 10.12
N VAL A 219 -2.79 7.40 8.98
CA VAL A 219 -3.59 8.01 7.90
C VAL A 219 -5.04 8.27 8.31
N PRO A 220 -5.73 7.35 9.01
CA PRO A 220 -7.00 7.66 9.66
C PRO A 220 -6.93 8.88 10.57
N THR A 221 -5.91 8.98 11.43
CA THR A 221 -5.73 10.13 12.32
C THR A 221 -5.55 11.43 11.53
N GLU A 222 -4.75 11.42 10.46
CA GLU A 222 -4.62 12.60 9.58
C GLU A 222 -5.95 12.96 8.93
N GLY A 223 -6.72 11.98 8.44
CA GLY A 223 -8.04 12.21 7.85
C GLY A 223 -9.03 12.83 8.84
N ILE A 224 -9.04 12.35 10.09
CA ILE A 224 -9.86 12.87 11.17
C ILE A 224 -9.47 14.31 11.52
N LEU A 225 -8.17 14.61 11.62
CA LEU A 225 -7.67 15.97 11.87
C LEU A 225 -8.03 16.92 10.73
N ASN A 226 -7.91 16.48 9.48
CA ASN A 226 -8.29 17.28 8.31
C ASN A 226 -9.81 17.55 8.23
N ALA A 227 -10.63 16.71 8.88
CA ALA A 227 -12.07 16.93 9.04
C ALA A 227 -12.42 17.86 10.23
N GLY A 228 -11.41 18.43 10.93
CA GLY A 228 -11.58 19.33 12.07
C GLY A 228 -11.89 18.61 13.39
N MET A 229 -11.59 17.32 13.48
CA MET A 229 -11.82 16.48 14.66
C MET A 229 -10.50 15.89 15.17
N THR A 230 -10.57 15.27 16.35
CA THR A 230 -9.48 14.49 16.95
C THR A 230 -9.99 13.10 17.34
N LEU A 231 -9.10 12.18 17.67
CA LEU A 231 -9.52 10.87 18.18
C LEU A 231 -10.32 10.94 19.48
N LYS A 232 -10.25 12.07 20.21
CA LYS A 232 -11.06 12.30 21.44
C LYS A 232 -12.54 12.59 21.14
N ASP A 233 -12.87 12.96 19.91
CA ASP A 233 -14.26 13.23 19.49
C ASP A 233 -15.05 11.94 19.23
N MET A 234 -14.43 10.77 19.38
CA MET A 234 -15.01 9.44 19.16
C MET A 234 -14.47 8.44 20.17
N THR A 235 -15.11 7.28 20.31
CA THR A 235 -14.59 6.16 21.11
C THR A 235 -13.79 5.25 20.18
N THR A 236 -12.47 5.20 20.35
CA THR A 236 -11.59 4.39 19.48
C THR A 236 -11.11 3.13 20.19
N SER A 237 -10.93 2.06 19.42
CA SER A 237 -10.25 0.84 19.86
C SER A 237 -9.27 0.34 18.79
N PHE A 238 -8.14 -0.20 19.23
CA PHE A 238 -7.13 -0.81 18.36
C PHE A 238 -7.29 -2.33 18.37
N GLU A 239 -7.53 -2.91 17.20
CA GLU A 239 -7.92 -4.32 17.05
C GLU A 239 -6.74 -5.25 16.69
N GLY A 240 -5.55 -4.69 16.47
CA GLY A 240 -4.32 -5.43 16.20
C GLY A 240 -4.08 -5.73 14.72
N THR A 241 -5.10 -6.18 13.98
CA THR A 241 -5.01 -6.51 12.55
C THR A 241 -6.12 -5.82 11.75
N HIS A 242 -5.98 -5.77 10.42
CA HIS A 242 -7.01 -5.23 9.53
C HIS A 242 -8.29 -6.08 9.56
N ASP A 243 -8.13 -7.40 9.60
CA ASP A 243 -9.26 -8.33 9.70
C ASP A 243 -10.04 -8.11 10.99
N ASN A 244 -9.34 -8.03 12.13
CA ASN A 244 -9.99 -7.80 13.42
C ASN A 244 -10.72 -6.46 13.48
N SER A 245 -10.18 -5.41 12.83
CA SER A 245 -10.86 -4.13 12.73
C SER A 245 -12.20 -4.27 11.98
N MET A 246 -12.24 -5.06 10.89
CA MET A 246 -13.47 -5.37 10.17
C MET A 246 -14.40 -6.30 10.97
N LEU A 247 -13.87 -7.30 11.67
CA LEU A 247 -14.66 -8.16 12.58
C LEU A 247 -15.30 -7.35 13.71
N GLY A 248 -14.62 -6.33 14.23
CA GLY A 248 -15.20 -5.38 15.18
C GLY A 248 -16.45 -4.68 14.63
N LEU A 249 -16.46 -4.38 13.33
CA LEU A 249 -17.61 -3.83 12.63
C LEU A 249 -18.75 -4.87 12.50
N SER A 250 -18.43 -6.11 12.17
CA SER A 250 -19.42 -7.19 12.00
C SER A 250 -20.10 -7.59 13.31
N THR A 251 -19.36 -7.55 14.43
CA THR A 251 -19.85 -7.91 15.77
C THR A 251 -20.48 -6.75 16.54
N ASN A 252 -20.69 -5.59 15.90
CA ASN A 252 -21.20 -4.37 16.54
C ASN A 252 -20.31 -3.80 17.65
N LYS A 253 -19.05 -4.21 17.76
CA LYS A 253 -18.07 -3.60 18.65
C LYS A 253 -17.85 -2.13 18.29
N CYS A 254 -17.83 -1.84 16.98
CA CYS A 254 -17.74 -0.49 16.44
C CYS A 254 -18.80 -0.23 15.35
N GLU A 255 -19.03 1.05 15.07
CA GLU A 255 -19.97 1.55 14.04
C GLU A 255 -19.27 1.85 12.74
N ALA A 256 -17.95 2.11 12.78
CA ALA A 256 -17.08 2.33 11.64
C ALA A 256 -15.71 1.70 11.90
N SER A 257 -15.02 1.28 10.82
CA SER A 257 -13.74 0.60 10.88
C SER A 257 -12.79 1.15 9.83
N PHE A 258 -11.58 1.48 10.25
CA PHE A 258 -10.49 1.75 9.30
C PHE A 258 -9.71 0.47 9.03
N ALA A 259 -9.73 0.03 7.79
CA ALA A 259 -8.97 -1.12 7.33
C ALA A 259 -8.59 -0.96 5.85
N CYS A 260 -7.39 -1.41 5.47
CA CYS A 260 -7.02 -1.61 4.07
C CYS A 260 -7.01 -3.10 3.73
N CYS A 261 -6.88 -3.38 2.46
CA CYS A 261 -6.34 -4.64 1.96
C CYS A 261 -7.14 -5.90 2.35
N VAL A 262 -8.35 -5.73 2.91
CA VAL A 262 -9.26 -6.82 3.28
C VAL A 262 -10.19 -7.16 2.12
N ILE A 263 -10.51 -8.44 1.99
CA ILE A 263 -11.52 -8.94 1.05
C ILE A 263 -12.65 -9.53 1.88
N ILE A 264 -13.80 -8.85 1.86
CA ILE A 264 -15.00 -9.33 2.56
C ILE A 264 -15.48 -10.60 1.88
N GLY A 265 -15.76 -11.63 2.66
CA GLY A 265 -16.14 -12.96 2.17
C GLY A 265 -14.97 -13.92 1.99
N GLU A 266 -13.74 -13.52 2.34
CA GLU A 266 -12.56 -14.37 2.24
C GLU A 266 -11.82 -14.47 3.59
N SER A 267 -10.99 -15.49 3.73
CA SER A 267 -10.15 -15.74 4.92
C SER A 267 -10.93 -15.64 6.23
N THR A 268 -10.47 -14.82 7.15
CA THR A 268 -11.13 -14.55 8.44
C THR A 268 -12.45 -13.80 8.32
N LEU A 269 -12.71 -13.16 7.18
CA LEU A 269 -13.93 -12.41 6.88
C LEU A 269 -14.94 -13.21 6.05
N LYS A 270 -14.77 -14.54 5.93
CA LYS A 270 -15.60 -15.42 5.09
C LYS A 270 -17.09 -15.37 5.40
N ASP A 271 -17.45 -15.12 6.67
CA ASP A 271 -18.84 -15.06 7.12
C ASP A 271 -19.45 -13.65 6.95
N MET A 272 -18.67 -12.65 6.54
CA MET A 272 -19.15 -11.32 6.22
C MET A 272 -19.70 -11.29 4.79
N LYS A 273 -20.85 -10.65 4.58
CA LYS A 273 -21.45 -10.47 3.26
C LYS A 273 -21.14 -9.08 2.75
N ALA A 274 -20.57 -8.96 1.55
CA ALA A 274 -20.16 -7.67 0.99
C ALA A 274 -21.31 -6.65 0.91
N ALA A 275 -22.55 -7.10 0.69
CA ALA A 275 -23.74 -6.24 0.63
C ALA A 275 -24.08 -5.53 1.97
N ASP A 276 -23.61 -6.08 3.10
CA ASP A 276 -23.90 -5.54 4.43
C ASP A 276 -22.96 -4.39 4.80
N TYR A 277 -21.91 -4.14 4.01
CA TYR A 277 -20.88 -3.15 4.30
C TYR A 277 -20.62 -2.25 3.11
N LYS A 278 -20.25 -1.01 3.38
CA LYS A 278 -19.85 -0.04 2.36
C LYS A 278 -18.61 0.73 2.78
N MET A 279 -17.77 1.04 1.81
CA MET A 279 -16.69 1.99 1.96
C MET A 279 -17.24 3.40 1.80
N VAL A 280 -17.01 4.27 2.79
CA VAL A 280 -17.54 5.64 2.82
C VAL A 280 -16.46 6.71 2.76
N TRP A 281 -15.20 6.30 2.82
CA TRP A 281 -14.06 7.18 2.62
C TRP A 281 -12.83 6.38 2.22
N GLU A 282 -11.99 6.99 1.40
CA GLU A 282 -10.71 6.46 0.97
C GLU A 282 -9.65 7.57 1.01
N SER A 283 -8.46 7.24 1.50
CA SER A 283 -7.35 8.19 1.57
C SER A 283 -6.71 8.47 0.21
N GLY A 284 -5.83 9.46 0.15
CA GLY A 284 -4.80 9.53 -0.88
C GLY A 284 -3.85 8.32 -0.82
N ALA A 285 -2.99 8.22 -1.83
CA ALA A 285 -2.02 7.12 -1.95
C ALA A 285 -1.06 7.08 -0.75
N ILE A 286 -0.87 5.90 -0.21
CA ILE A 286 0.08 5.56 0.84
C ILE A 286 1.19 4.74 0.18
N PRO A 287 2.48 5.05 0.36
CA PRO A 287 3.55 4.21 -0.16
C PRO A 287 3.50 2.82 0.49
N ASN A 288 3.73 1.77 -0.29
CA ASN A 288 3.95 0.45 0.27
C ASN A 288 5.11 0.50 1.26
N GLY A 289 5.00 -0.23 2.36
CA GLY A 289 6.06 -0.31 3.35
C GLY A 289 7.32 -0.99 2.77
N PRO A 290 8.50 -0.67 3.30
CA PRO A 290 9.73 -1.29 2.82
C PRO A 290 9.90 -2.72 3.32
N PHE A 291 10.62 -3.52 2.53
CA PHE A 291 11.43 -4.60 3.06
C PHE A 291 12.72 -4.03 3.59
N SER A 292 13.11 -4.41 4.79
CA SER A 292 14.38 -3.97 5.37
C SER A 292 15.21 -5.13 5.88
N LEU A 293 16.53 -4.90 5.91
CA LEU A 293 17.48 -5.80 6.51
C LEU A 293 18.08 -5.20 7.80
N ASN A 294 18.40 -6.04 8.75
CA ASN A 294 19.28 -5.69 9.84
C ASN A 294 20.65 -5.24 9.27
N SER A 295 20.96 -3.96 9.43
CA SER A 295 22.16 -3.34 8.83
C SER A 295 23.47 -3.87 9.41
N THR A 296 23.43 -4.58 10.54
CA THR A 296 24.62 -5.17 11.19
C THR A 296 25.00 -6.54 10.61
N LEU A 297 24.20 -7.11 9.72
CA LEU A 297 24.54 -8.35 9.00
C LEU A 297 25.77 -8.17 8.10
N PRO A 298 26.53 -9.24 7.82
CA PRO A 298 27.68 -9.20 6.92
C PRO A 298 27.35 -8.59 5.56
N ALA A 299 28.24 -7.79 5.02
CA ALA A 299 28.00 -7.08 3.76
C ALA A 299 27.70 -8.02 2.58
N SER A 300 28.43 -9.16 2.47
CA SER A 300 28.18 -10.18 1.44
C SER A 300 26.80 -10.81 1.58
N PHE A 301 26.34 -11.09 2.81
CA PHE A 301 25.01 -11.60 3.10
C PHE A 301 23.91 -10.60 2.70
N LYS A 302 24.06 -9.35 3.12
CA LYS A 302 23.12 -8.28 2.76
C LYS A 302 23.02 -8.08 1.25
N ALA A 303 24.15 -8.12 0.55
CA ALA A 303 24.20 -8.03 -0.90
C ALA A 303 23.44 -9.21 -1.57
N ALA A 304 23.65 -10.43 -1.07
CA ALA A 304 22.92 -11.61 -1.55
C ALA A 304 21.41 -11.49 -1.33
N VAL A 305 20.97 -11.13 -0.12
CA VAL A 305 19.54 -10.96 0.18
C VAL A 305 18.92 -9.85 -0.68
N LYS A 306 19.61 -8.72 -0.83
CA LYS A 306 19.13 -7.62 -1.67
C LYS A 306 18.98 -8.06 -3.14
N ASP A 307 19.93 -8.81 -3.67
CA ASP A 307 19.86 -9.32 -5.05
C ASP A 307 18.68 -10.28 -5.24
N ILE A 308 18.47 -11.21 -4.29
CA ILE A 308 17.33 -12.13 -4.28
C ILE A 308 16.02 -11.36 -4.26
N VAL A 309 15.87 -10.39 -3.35
CA VAL A 309 14.64 -9.60 -3.20
C VAL A 309 14.32 -8.82 -4.46
N LEU A 310 15.31 -8.19 -5.08
CA LEU A 310 15.10 -7.35 -6.25
C LEU A 310 14.93 -8.13 -7.56
N LYS A 311 15.48 -9.34 -7.65
CA LYS A 311 15.52 -10.11 -8.92
C LYS A 311 14.72 -11.40 -8.89
N LYS A 312 14.51 -12.01 -7.72
CA LYS A 312 13.87 -13.33 -7.57
C LYS A 312 12.56 -13.30 -6.77
N LEU A 313 12.31 -12.25 -5.98
CA LEU A 313 11.02 -12.08 -5.32
C LEU A 313 10.01 -11.49 -6.30
N ASN A 314 9.57 -12.31 -7.25
CA ASN A 314 8.58 -11.97 -8.28
C ASN A 314 7.77 -13.20 -8.67
N LYS A 315 6.64 -12.97 -9.32
CA LYS A 315 5.69 -14.04 -9.68
C LYS A 315 6.27 -15.05 -10.66
N GLU A 316 7.02 -14.59 -11.65
CA GLU A 316 7.62 -15.44 -12.68
C GLU A 316 8.59 -16.44 -12.05
N TYR A 317 9.41 -15.99 -11.11
CA TYR A 317 10.36 -16.86 -10.41
C TYR A 317 9.65 -17.83 -9.46
N PHE A 318 8.59 -17.38 -8.77
CA PHE A 318 7.79 -18.24 -7.90
C PHE A 318 7.11 -19.36 -8.69
N VAL A 319 6.53 -19.05 -9.84
CA VAL A 319 5.93 -20.05 -10.73
C VAL A 319 7.00 -21.02 -11.24
N GLN A 320 8.15 -20.51 -11.70
CA GLN A 320 9.25 -21.36 -12.17
C GLN A 320 9.74 -22.36 -11.11
N LYS A 321 9.72 -21.97 -9.84
CA LYS A 321 10.16 -22.79 -8.72
C LYS A 321 9.04 -23.54 -8.00
N GLY A 322 7.79 -23.26 -8.30
CA GLY A 322 6.62 -23.80 -7.59
C GLY A 322 6.52 -23.32 -6.14
N PHE A 323 7.17 -22.21 -5.79
CA PHE A 323 7.09 -21.67 -4.44
C PHE A 323 5.66 -21.27 -4.11
N ASN A 324 5.25 -21.51 -2.86
CA ASN A 324 3.90 -21.21 -2.37
C ASN A 324 2.77 -21.86 -3.19
N GLY A 325 3.07 -22.96 -3.90
CA GLY A 325 2.11 -23.63 -4.79
C GLY A 325 1.77 -22.86 -6.07
N CYS A 326 2.56 -21.85 -6.42
CA CYS A 326 2.34 -21.07 -7.63
C CYS A 326 2.53 -21.91 -8.89
N THR A 327 1.50 -21.98 -9.73
CA THR A 327 1.49 -22.66 -11.04
C THR A 327 1.28 -21.68 -12.20
N ASP A 328 0.74 -20.50 -11.93
CA ASP A 328 0.53 -19.42 -12.91
C ASP A 328 0.75 -18.03 -12.27
N VAL A 329 1.11 -17.04 -13.09
CA VAL A 329 1.45 -15.69 -12.63
C VAL A 329 0.23 -14.85 -12.20
N VAL A 330 -0.98 -15.22 -12.59
CA VAL A 330 -2.19 -14.44 -12.28
C VAL A 330 -2.58 -14.68 -10.83
N THR A 331 -2.69 -15.95 -10.44
CA THR A 331 -3.13 -16.37 -9.10
C THR A 331 -2.00 -16.47 -8.09
N CYS A 332 -0.73 -16.47 -8.54
CA CYS A 332 0.43 -16.60 -7.67
C CYS A 332 0.48 -15.51 -6.58
N ILE A 333 0.62 -15.93 -5.32
CA ILE A 333 0.82 -15.06 -4.17
C ILE A 333 2.28 -15.15 -3.73
N ILE A 334 3.03 -14.06 -3.88
CA ILE A 334 4.45 -14.02 -3.49
C ILE A 334 4.68 -13.50 -2.07
N ILE A 335 3.72 -12.70 -1.53
CA ILE A 335 3.79 -12.15 -0.17
C ILE A 335 2.38 -12.12 0.44
N GLU A 336 1.63 -11.04 0.24
CA GLU A 336 0.35 -10.81 0.93
C GLU A 336 -0.86 -11.18 0.07
N ASP A 337 -0.81 -10.80 -1.22
CA ASP A 337 -1.92 -11.01 -2.16
C ASP A 337 -1.43 -11.27 -3.59
N SER A 338 -2.37 -11.57 -4.49
CA SER A 338 -2.09 -11.77 -5.91
C SER A 338 -1.79 -10.48 -6.69
N LYS A 339 -1.91 -9.31 -6.07
CA LYS A 339 -1.62 -8.03 -6.73
C LYS A 339 -0.14 -7.71 -6.77
N THR A 340 0.64 -8.20 -5.80
CA THR A 340 2.09 -8.00 -5.78
C THR A 340 2.75 -8.79 -6.91
N ALA A 341 3.40 -8.08 -7.84
CA ALA A 341 4.08 -8.69 -9.00
C ALA A 341 5.57 -8.91 -8.74
N SER A 342 6.22 -7.94 -8.12
CA SER A 342 7.68 -7.93 -7.92
C SER A 342 8.06 -6.90 -6.84
N VAL A 343 9.36 -6.72 -6.64
CA VAL A 343 9.92 -5.72 -5.73
C VAL A 343 10.70 -4.66 -6.51
N MET A 344 10.57 -3.41 -6.10
CA MET A 344 11.33 -2.27 -6.60
C MET A 344 12.27 -1.76 -5.49
N GLU A 345 13.51 -1.41 -5.87
CA GLU A 345 14.45 -0.83 -4.93
C GLU A 345 13.95 0.50 -4.35
N VAL A 346 14.17 0.73 -3.06
CA VAL A 346 13.74 1.95 -2.36
C VAL A 346 14.83 2.48 -1.44
N LYS A 347 14.88 3.81 -1.32
CA LYS A 347 15.74 4.53 -0.36
C LYS A 347 14.93 5.03 0.83
N ASP A 348 15.59 5.22 1.95
CA ASP A 348 14.95 5.71 3.19
C ASP A 348 14.18 7.03 3.03
N SER A 349 14.73 7.97 2.24
CA SER A 349 14.09 9.26 1.95
C SER A 349 12.74 9.15 1.22
N PHE A 350 12.43 8.01 0.62
CA PHE A 350 11.12 7.75 0.04
C PHE A 350 9.99 7.85 1.07
N TYR A 351 10.29 7.64 2.34
CA TYR A 351 9.34 7.69 3.45
C TYR A 351 9.27 9.04 4.17
N ASP A 352 9.91 10.11 3.64
CA ASP A 352 9.88 11.45 4.25
C ASP A 352 8.45 12.02 4.35
N TYR A 353 7.56 11.64 3.41
CA TYR A 353 6.15 11.97 3.51
C TYR A 353 5.49 11.39 4.79
N ILE A 354 5.83 10.15 5.14
CA ILE A 354 5.30 9.51 6.36
C ILE A 354 5.89 10.19 7.60
N ARG A 355 7.16 10.60 7.59
CA ARG A 355 7.77 11.40 8.68
C ARG A 355 7.03 12.72 8.87
N ALA A 356 6.78 13.44 7.78
CA ALA A 356 6.03 14.69 7.84
C ALA A 356 4.59 14.50 8.35
N MET A 357 3.93 13.40 7.99
CA MET A 357 2.59 13.06 8.51
C MET A 357 2.64 12.74 10.01
N CYS A 358 3.68 12.03 10.48
CA CYS A 358 3.95 11.81 11.90
C CYS A 358 4.05 13.12 12.67
N GLU A 359 4.84 14.05 12.18
CA GLU A 359 5.01 15.40 12.77
C GLU A 359 3.67 16.15 12.81
N ALA A 360 2.93 16.17 11.69
CA ALA A 360 1.67 16.89 11.56
C ALA A 360 0.56 16.35 12.48
N THR A 361 0.49 15.03 12.62
CA THR A 361 -0.51 14.38 13.48
C THR A 361 -0.16 14.40 14.95
N LYS A 362 1.08 14.75 15.31
CA LYS A 362 1.62 14.70 16.68
C LYS A 362 1.37 13.35 17.36
N SER A 363 1.35 12.28 16.57
CA SER A 363 1.16 10.92 17.07
C SER A 363 2.22 10.59 18.11
N SER A 364 1.79 10.09 19.28
CA SER A 364 2.72 9.67 20.33
C SER A 364 3.66 8.55 19.87
N SER A 365 3.21 7.71 18.95
CA SER A 365 4.01 6.64 18.36
C SER A 365 5.16 7.15 17.47
N CYS A 366 5.16 8.42 17.06
CA CYS A 366 6.20 9.04 16.25
C CYS A 366 7.28 9.76 17.07
N LYS A 367 7.20 9.68 18.39
CA LYS A 367 8.24 10.19 19.30
C LYS A 367 9.25 9.07 19.54
N ALA A 368 10.54 9.43 19.52
CA ALA A 368 11.62 8.57 19.95
C ALA A 368 11.57 8.35 21.47
#